data_0cc663d07dc90c10387aa48f8340034d
#
_entry.id   0cc663d07dc90c10387aa48f8340034d
#
_cell.length_a   1.000
_cell.length_b   1.000
_cell.length_c   1.000
_cell.angle_alpha   90.00
_cell.angle_beta   90.00
_cell.angle_gamma   90.00
#
_symmetry.space_group_name_H-M   'P 1'
#
loop_
_entity.id
_entity.type
_entity.pdbx_description
1 polymer ?
#
loop_
_entity_poly.entity_id
_entity_poly.type
_entity_poly.pdbx_seq_one_letter_code
_entity_poly.pdbx_strand_id
1 'polypeptide(L)'
;QSGTEVSSPAVYEDGSRRKVFVSVYDNNNLEVYAIQGGSGVSSWNPKTIGSIVNPNDVNLHPMLPSIAIADVTDEDAGKEIVVPQPAATDGGDSQLWVYTLDGGYAEDWDSAYSLDSGGDMDATPAVGDVDGDGDAEIIAITWIDPGSGDGESTTVWSINSDHTLDWETTYDQD
;
A
#
# COMPACT_ATOMS: atom_id res chain seq x y z
N GLN A 1 -19.59 -14.59 -8.00
CA GLN A 1 -19.61 -14.36 -6.53
C GLN A 1 -18.77 -13.14 -6.26
N SER A 2 -19.39 -12.06 -5.81
CA SER A 2 -18.65 -10.92 -5.24
C SER A 2 -18.06 -11.41 -3.91
N GLY A 3 -16.77 -11.70 -3.90
CA GLY A 3 -16.05 -12.00 -2.66
C GLY A 3 -15.59 -10.70 -2.03
N THR A 4 -15.71 -10.56 -0.73
CA THR A 4 -15.02 -9.53 0.04
C THR A 4 -13.69 -10.11 0.48
N GLU A 5 -12.60 -9.45 0.14
CA GLU A 5 -11.25 -9.81 0.58
C GLU A 5 -10.75 -8.80 1.60
N VAL A 6 -9.93 -9.26 2.52
CA VAL A 6 -9.43 -8.44 3.62
C VAL A 6 -7.93 -8.70 3.78
N SER A 7 -7.14 -7.63 3.90
CA SER A 7 -5.72 -7.74 4.20
C SER A 7 -5.47 -8.24 5.63
N SER A 8 -4.24 -8.61 5.92
CA SER A 8 -3.82 -8.77 7.33
C SER A 8 -3.93 -7.44 8.06
N PRO A 9 -4.38 -7.42 9.34
CA PRO A 9 -4.50 -6.19 10.08
C PRO A 9 -3.13 -5.63 10.49
N ALA A 10 -3.00 -4.31 10.41
CA ALA A 10 -1.91 -3.56 11.03
C ALA A 10 -2.38 -2.93 12.33
N VAL A 11 -1.57 -2.96 13.37
CA VAL A 11 -1.93 -2.47 14.70
C VAL A 11 -1.00 -1.35 15.12
N TYR A 12 -1.60 -0.24 15.52
CA TYR A 12 -0.90 0.89 16.12
C TYR A 12 -1.28 1.01 17.60
N GLU A 13 -0.26 1.18 18.45
CA GLU A 13 -0.44 1.49 19.86
C GLU A 13 0.57 2.57 20.29
N ASP A 14 0.03 3.67 20.85
CA ASP A 14 0.80 4.73 21.47
C ASP A 14 0.05 5.18 22.74
N GLY A 15 0.50 4.70 23.89
CA GLY A 15 -0.10 5.04 25.18
C GLY A 15 -1.60 4.79 25.24
N SER A 16 -2.40 5.82 24.99
CA SER A 16 -3.86 5.74 25.05
C SER A 16 -4.51 5.51 23.67
N ARG A 17 -3.77 5.65 22.59
CA ARG A 17 -4.28 5.46 21.23
C ARG A 17 -3.98 4.05 20.76
N ARG A 18 -5.04 3.35 20.39
CA ARG A 18 -4.95 2.01 19.80
C ARG A 18 -5.85 1.97 18.59
N LYS A 19 -5.28 1.69 17.43
CA LYS A 19 -6.00 1.58 16.17
C LYS A 19 -5.61 0.29 15.46
N VAL A 20 -6.56 -0.28 14.75
CA VAL A 20 -6.36 -1.40 13.83
C VAL A 20 -6.74 -0.92 12.45
N PHE A 21 -5.85 -1.09 11.50
CA PHE A 21 -6.07 -0.74 10.12
C PHE A 21 -6.17 -2.00 9.27
N VAL A 22 -7.11 -2.02 8.35
CA VAL A 22 -7.28 -3.10 7.38
C VAL A 22 -7.69 -2.52 6.03
N SER A 23 -7.17 -3.10 4.96
CA SER A 23 -7.67 -2.88 3.61
C SER A 23 -8.75 -3.92 3.33
N VAL A 24 -9.84 -3.49 2.73
CA VAL A 24 -10.98 -4.32 2.35
C VAL A 24 -11.26 -4.09 0.88
N TYR A 25 -11.34 -5.17 0.13
CA TYR A 25 -11.87 -5.14 -1.22
C TYR A 25 -13.36 -5.48 -1.19
N ASP A 26 -14.18 -4.57 -1.67
CA ASP A 26 -15.62 -4.78 -1.82
C ASP A 26 -16.14 -4.09 -3.09
N ASN A 27 -16.88 -4.83 -3.91
CA ASN A 27 -17.54 -4.32 -5.13
C ASN A 27 -16.60 -3.52 -6.07
N ASN A 28 -15.41 -4.02 -6.34
CA ASN A 28 -14.37 -3.40 -7.16
C ASN A 28 -13.74 -2.12 -6.57
N ASN A 29 -13.91 -1.87 -5.30
CA ASN A 29 -13.25 -0.79 -4.59
C ASN A 29 -12.31 -1.32 -3.52
N LEU A 30 -11.17 -0.68 -3.38
CA LEU A 30 -10.29 -0.82 -2.23
C LEU A 30 -10.69 0.23 -1.20
N GLU A 31 -11.02 -0.22 -0.01
CA GLU A 31 -11.38 0.63 1.11
C GLU A 31 -10.44 0.38 2.29
N VAL A 32 -10.06 1.44 3.00
CA VAL A 32 -9.29 1.35 4.24
C VAL A 32 -10.20 1.64 5.42
N TYR A 33 -10.16 0.76 6.40
CA TYR A 33 -10.86 0.89 7.67
C TYR A 33 -9.87 1.14 8.79
N ALA A 34 -10.19 2.11 9.63
CA ALA A 34 -9.50 2.32 10.90
C ALA A 34 -10.48 2.04 12.05
N ILE A 35 -10.13 1.10 12.89
CA ILE A 35 -10.97 0.60 14.00
C ILE A 35 -10.29 0.97 15.30
N GLN A 36 -11.04 1.59 16.22
CA GLN A 36 -10.51 1.93 17.53
C GLN A 36 -10.35 0.66 18.39
N GLY A 37 -9.15 0.41 18.83
CA GLY A 37 -8.86 -0.68 19.76
C GLY A 37 -9.62 -0.51 21.08
N GLY A 38 -10.16 -1.60 21.58
CA GLY A 38 -10.92 -1.63 22.84
C GLY A 38 -12.43 -1.41 22.68
N SER A 39 -12.91 -0.73 21.65
CA SER A 39 -14.34 -0.57 21.37
C SER A 39 -14.83 -1.29 20.13
N GLY A 40 -13.94 -1.59 19.19
CA GLY A 40 -14.29 -2.15 17.87
C GLY A 40 -15.08 -1.18 16.98
N VAL A 41 -15.22 0.07 17.38
CA VAL A 41 -15.94 1.08 16.61
C VAL A 41 -15.00 1.69 15.58
N SER A 42 -15.49 1.97 14.37
CA SER A 42 -14.72 2.70 13.36
C SER A 42 -14.25 4.06 13.91
N SER A 43 -12.99 4.37 13.78
CA SER A 43 -12.43 5.64 14.25
C SER A 43 -12.53 6.76 13.20
N TRP A 44 -12.81 6.41 11.97
CA TRP A 44 -13.07 7.30 10.84
C TRP A 44 -13.96 6.58 9.82
N ASN A 45 -14.59 7.32 8.92
CA ASN A 45 -15.34 6.70 7.84
C ASN A 45 -14.39 5.89 6.94
N PRO A 46 -14.80 4.72 6.44
CA PRO A 46 -13.99 3.98 5.48
C PRO A 46 -13.55 4.89 4.35
N LYS A 47 -12.27 4.80 3.99
CA LYS A 47 -11.68 5.60 2.93
C LYS A 47 -11.61 4.77 1.67
N THR A 48 -12.36 5.16 0.64
CA THR A 48 -12.23 4.55 -0.68
C THR A 48 -10.93 5.07 -1.31
N ILE A 49 -10.02 4.16 -1.57
CA ILE A 49 -8.70 4.47 -2.16
C ILE A 49 -8.83 4.49 -3.69
N GLY A 50 -9.53 3.52 -4.26
CA GLY A 50 -9.72 3.43 -5.70
C GLY A 50 -10.30 2.09 -6.12
N SER A 51 -10.35 1.86 -7.42
CA SER A 51 -10.71 0.57 -7.97
C SER A 51 -9.48 -0.33 -8.04
N ILE A 52 -9.69 -1.62 -7.85
CA ILE A 52 -8.67 -2.65 -8.13
C ILE A 52 -9.27 -3.70 -9.07
N VAL A 53 -8.42 -4.51 -9.68
CA VAL A 53 -8.87 -5.59 -10.58
C VAL A 53 -9.80 -6.54 -9.83
N ASN A 54 -10.84 -7.00 -10.51
CA ASN A 54 -11.75 -7.98 -9.95
C ASN A 54 -10.99 -9.28 -9.60
N PRO A 55 -10.90 -9.68 -8.33
CA PRO A 55 -10.21 -10.90 -7.92
C PRO A 55 -10.82 -12.19 -8.47
N ASN A 56 -11.97 -12.10 -9.14
CA ASN A 56 -12.57 -13.25 -9.83
C ASN A 56 -11.98 -13.49 -11.25
N ASP A 57 -11.07 -12.66 -11.71
CA ASP A 57 -10.25 -13.04 -12.83
C ASP A 57 -9.28 -14.12 -12.36
N VAL A 58 -9.50 -15.36 -12.83
CA VAL A 58 -8.81 -16.56 -12.33
C VAL A 58 -7.29 -16.56 -12.55
N ASN A 59 -6.78 -15.57 -13.23
CA ASN A 59 -5.35 -15.40 -13.49
C ASN A 59 -4.69 -14.32 -12.60
N LEU A 60 -5.50 -13.55 -11.90
CA LEU A 60 -5.02 -12.53 -10.98
C LEU A 60 -5.51 -12.93 -9.59
N HIS A 61 -4.61 -13.35 -8.74
CA HIS A 61 -4.86 -13.57 -7.32
C HIS A 61 -4.35 -12.35 -6.56
N PRO A 62 -5.13 -11.26 -6.43
CA PRO A 62 -4.71 -10.19 -5.57
C PRO A 62 -4.76 -10.70 -4.13
N MET A 63 -3.62 -11.09 -3.62
CA MET A 63 -3.46 -11.07 -2.18
C MET A 63 -3.42 -9.60 -1.83
N LEU A 64 -4.43 -9.10 -1.11
CA LEU A 64 -4.39 -7.71 -0.65
C LEU A 64 -3.18 -7.53 0.26
N PRO A 65 -2.21 -6.72 -0.13
CA PRO A 65 -1.06 -6.46 0.71
C PRO A 65 -1.51 -5.73 1.98
N SER A 66 -0.78 -5.94 3.06
CA SER A 66 -1.10 -5.31 4.33
C SER A 66 -0.63 -3.86 4.37
N ILE A 67 -1.27 -3.07 5.20
CA ILE A 67 -0.87 -1.70 5.51
C ILE A 67 0.40 -1.75 6.35
N ALA A 68 1.40 -0.93 6.02
CA ALA A 68 2.52 -0.65 6.89
C ALA A 68 2.22 0.56 7.79
N ILE A 69 2.83 0.62 8.98
CA ILE A 69 2.72 1.75 9.90
C ILE A 69 4.13 2.17 10.30
N ALA A 70 4.50 3.38 9.96
CA ALA A 70 5.83 3.92 10.22
C ALA A 70 5.78 5.45 10.37
N ASP A 71 6.87 6.04 10.80
CA ASP A 71 7.17 7.46 10.72
C ASP A 71 7.77 7.68 9.33
N VAL A 72 6.97 8.19 8.41
CA VAL A 72 7.36 8.36 7.00
C VAL A 72 7.75 9.80 6.73
N THR A 73 7.00 10.76 7.27
CA THR A 73 7.22 12.18 7.03
C THR A 73 7.67 12.88 8.30
N ASP A 74 8.68 13.72 8.20
CA ASP A 74 9.27 14.43 9.36
C ASP A 74 8.38 15.52 9.95
N GLU A 75 7.42 16.01 9.17
CA GLU A 75 6.65 17.21 9.54
C GLU A 75 5.37 16.87 10.30
N ASP A 76 4.82 15.69 10.12
CA ASP A 76 3.71 15.20 10.90
C ASP A 76 4.22 14.53 12.19
N ALA A 77 3.88 15.10 13.34
CA ALA A 77 4.29 14.55 14.64
C ALA A 77 3.60 13.20 14.90
N GLY A 78 4.12 12.13 14.32
CA GLY A 78 3.61 10.80 14.58
C GLY A 78 3.89 9.81 13.47
N LYS A 79 3.16 8.71 13.48
CA LYS A 79 3.26 7.67 12.46
C LYS A 79 2.16 7.83 11.43
N GLU A 80 2.48 7.40 10.23
CA GLU A 80 1.58 7.32 9.08
C GLU A 80 1.23 5.86 8.80
N ILE A 81 0.21 5.68 7.99
CA ILE A 81 -0.11 4.41 7.34
C ILE A 81 0.27 4.47 5.86
N VAL A 82 1.02 3.49 5.41
CA VAL A 82 1.34 3.28 4.00
C VAL A 82 0.38 2.23 3.46
N VAL A 83 -0.45 2.63 2.52
CA VAL A 83 -1.50 1.80 1.94
C VAL A 83 -1.12 1.42 0.51
N PRO A 84 -0.78 0.15 0.28
CA PRO A 84 -0.57 -0.35 -1.08
C PRO A 84 -1.91 -0.54 -1.79
N GLN A 85 -1.98 -0.11 -3.04
CA GLN A 85 -3.09 -0.33 -3.94
C GLN A 85 -2.61 -1.13 -5.14
N PRO A 86 -2.98 -2.40 -5.28
CA PRO A 86 -2.74 -3.17 -6.48
C PRO A 86 -3.33 -2.51 -7.73
N ALA A 87 -2.82 -2.87 -8.89
CA ALA A 87 -3.28 -2.31 -10.17
C ALA A 87 -4.79 -2.46 -10.36
N ALA A 88 -5.42 -1.45 -10.92
CA ALA A 88 -6.86 -1.46 -11.19
C ALA A 88 -7.25 -2.26 -12.43
N THR A 89 -6.29 -2.58 -13.28
CA THR A 89 -6.47 -3.35 -14.52
C THR A 89 -5.23 -4.18 -14.78
N ASP A 90 -5.38 -5.27 -15.51
CA ASP A 90 -4.25 -6.03 -16.02
C ASP A 90 -3.32 -5.11 -16.84
N GLY A 91 -2.04 -5.10 -16.50
CA GLY A 91 -1.05 -4.18 -17.06
C GLY A 91 -1.20 -2.71 -16.65
N GLY A 92 -2.00 -2.43 -15.61
CA GLY A 92 -2.05 -1.11 -14.98
C GLY A 92 -0.97 -0.92 -13.92
N ASP A 93 -0.83 0.30 -13.42
CA ASP A 93 0.14 0.62 -12.38
C ASP A 93 -0.44 0.39 -10.98
N SER A 94 0.35 -0.22 -10.12
CA SER A 94 0.10 -0.23 -8.69
C SER A 94 0.41 1.13 -8.09
N GLN A 95 -0.20 1.44 -6.96
CA GLN A 95 -0.06 2.74 -6.32
C GLN A 95 0.23 2.61 -4.82
N LEU A 96 0.90 3.62 -4.29
CA LEU A 96 1.11 3.80 -2.85
C LEU A 96 0.41 5.07 -2.38
N TRP A 97 -0.21 4.98 -1.20
CA TRP A 97 -0.82 6.11 -0.52
C TRP A 97 -0.26 6.21 0.89
N VAL A 98 -0.03 7.42 1.35
CA VAL A 98 0.38 7.67 2.73
C VAL A 98 -0.65 8.58 3.40
N TYR A 99 -1.14 8.14 4.56
CA TYR A 99 -2.13 8.86 5.34
C TYR A 99 -1.70 8.98 6.78
N THR A 100 -2.06 10.06 7.42
CA THR A 100 -1.96 10.19 8.87
C THR A 100 -2.86 9.18 9.57
N LEU A 101 -2.58 8.85 10.81
CA LEU A 101 -3.41 7.95 11.61
C LEU A 101 -4.86 8.44 11.80
N ASP A 102 -5.13 9.70 11.56
CA ASP A 102 -6.48 10.30 11.63
C ASP A 102 -7.18 10.39 10.27
N GLY A 103 -6.55 9.88 9.21
CA GLY A 103 -7.13 9.69 7.89
C GLY A 103 -7.00 10.90 6.95
N GLY A 104 -6.22 11.91 7.32
CA GLY A 104 -5.73 12.94 6.40
C GLY A 104 -4.67 12.37 5.46
N TYR A 105 -4.35 13.06 4.38
CA TYR A 105 -3.12 12.81 3.65
C TYR A 105 -1.94 13.20 4.52
N ALA A 106 -0.86 12.43 4.46
CA ALA A 106 0.41 12.85 5.01
C ALA A 106 0.97 14.00 4.18
N GLU A 107 1.86 14.77 4.74
CA GLU A 107 2.51 15.87 4.03
C GLU A 107 3.23 15.35 2.80
N ASP A 108 3.21 16.12 1.72
CA ASP A 108 3.71 15.79 0.39
C ASP A 108 3.01 14.60 -0.30
N TRP A 109 2.08 13.92 0.37
CA TRP A 109 1.33 12.76 -0.12
C TRP A 109 -0.15 13.07 -0.40
N ASP A 110 -0.45 14.23 -0.97
CA ASP A 110 -1.81 14.64 -1.35
C ASP A 110 -2.38 13.84 -2.54
N SER A 111 -1.54 13.01 -3.16
CA SER A 111 -1.87 12.06 -4.24
C SER A 111 -1.16 10.73 -4.05
N ALA A 112 -1.58 9.71 -4.81
CA ALA A 112 -0.87 8.44 -4.85
C ALA A 112 0.48 8.57 -5.57
N TYR A 113 1.47 7.80 -5.13
CA TYR A 113 2.65 7.52 -5.93
C TYR A 113 2.36 6.35 -6.88
N SER A 114 2.53 6.56 -8.18
CA SER A 114 2.37 5.51 -9.19
C SER A 114 3.66 4.72 -9.35
N LEU A 115 3.58 3.41 -9.19
CA LEU A 115 4.65 2.47 -9.47
C LEU A 115 4.52 2.06 -10.93
N ASP A 116 5.07 2.89 -11.82
CA ASP A 116 4.89 2.85 -13.29
C ASP A 116 5.63 1.66 -13.94
N SER A 117 5.25 0.45 -13.55
CA SER A 117 5.85 -0.78 -14.07
C SER A 117 4.88 -1.68 -14.82
N GLY A 118 3.58 -1.34 -14.83
CA GLY A 118 2.54 -2.22 -15.35
C GLY A 118 2.38 -3.52 -14.53
N GLY A 119 2.88 -3.53 -13.30
CA GLY A 119 2.92 -4.70 -12.44
C GLY A 119 2.02 -4.62 -11.21
N ASP A 120 1.65 -5.78 -10.70
CA ASP A 120 0.87 -5.90 -9.47
C ASP A 120 1.73 -5.83 -8.22
N MET A 121 1.15 -5.31 -7.14
CA MET A 121 1.76 -5.27 -5.82
C MET A 121 1.03 -6.20 -4.86
N ASP A 122 1.66 -7.35 -4.57
CA ASP A 122 1.13 -8.36 -3.65
C ASP A 122 1.84 -8.33 -2.29
N ALA A 123 2.92 -7.58 -2.18
CA ALA A 123 3.73 -7.50 -0.97
C ALA A 123 3.38 -6.27 -0.12
N THR A 124 3.40 -6.46 1.20
CA THR A 124 3.31 -5.35 2.14
C THR A 124 4.57 -4.48 2.01
N PRO A 125 4.43 -3.15 1.88
CA PRO A 125 5.57 -2.24 1.88
C PRO A 125 6.38 -2.33 3.17
N ALA A 126 7.68 -2.14 3.07
CA ALA A 126 8.55 -1.91 4.22
C ALA A 126 8.91 -0.42 4.29
N VAL A 127 9.21 0.09 5.49
CA VAL A 127 9.60 1.48 5.69
C VAL A 127 10.83 1.55 6.59
N GLY A 128 11.79 2.35 6.22
CA GLY A 128 13.01 2.58 7.00
C GLY A 128 14.05 3.37 6.22
N ASP A 129 14.97 4.01 6.93
CA ASP A 129 16.14 4.69 6.37
C ASP A 129 17.08 3.64 5.74
N VAL A 130 17.07 3.52 4.42
CA VAL A 130 17.83 2.50 3.69
C VAL A 130 19.10 3.05 3.05
N ASP A 131 19.23 4.35 2.90
CA ASP A 131 20.41 5.00 2.34
C ASP A 131 21.30 5.68 3.39
N GLY A 132 20.79 5.87 4.62
CA GLY A 132 21.53 6.37 5.78
C GLY A 132 21.54 7.88 5.87
N ASP A 133 20.61 8.56 5.24
CA ASP A 133 20.49 10.02 5.28
C ASP A 133 19.69 10.53 6.51
N GLY A 134 18.92 9.66 7.13
CA GLY A 134 18.14 9.91 8.34
C GLY A 134 16.64 10.01 8.10
N ASP A 135 16.20 10.14 6.87
CA ASP A 135 14.80 10.12 6.47
C ASP A 135 14.36 8.68 6.16
N ALA A 136 13.07 8.41 6.13
CA ALA A 136 12.58 7.06 5.88
C ALA A 136 12.11 6.91 4.44
N GLU A 137 12.53 5.82 3.78
CA GLU A 137 12.02 5.41 2.47
C GLU A 137 10.93 4.39 2.61
N ILE A 138 10.03 4.38 1.62
CA ILE A 138 9.06 3.31 1.41
C ILE A 138 9.60 2.35 0.37
N ILE A 139 9.80 1.10 0.77
CA ILE A 139 10.24 0.03 -0.12
C ILE A 139 9.03 -0.76 -0.58
N ALA A 140 8.75 -0.71 -1.87
CA ALA A 140 7.67 -1.45 -2.51
C ALA A 140 8.22 -2.45 -3.52
N ILE A 141 7.41 -3.46 -3.82
CA ILE A 141 7.77 -4.49 -4.80
C ILE A 141 6.56 -4.68 -5.72
N THR A 142 6.81 -4.55 -7.01
CA THR A 142 5.84 -4.91 -8.06
C THR A 142 6.36 -6.08 -8.87
N TRP A 143 5.45 -6.89 -9.41
CA TRP A 143 5.81 -7.98 -10.30
C TRP A 143 4.91 -7.99 -11.53
N ILE A 144 5.47 -8.40 -12.65
CA ILE A 144 4.77 -8.51 -13.92
C ILE A 144 4.74 -10.00 -14.32
N ASP A 145 3.55 -10.51 -14.55
CA ASP A 145 3.33 -11.80 -15.22
C ASP A 145 2.80 -11.54 -16.63
N PRO A 146 3.61 -11.65 -17.67
CA PRO A 146 3.16 -11.43 -19.04
C PRO A 146 2.25 -12.57 -19.59
N GLY A 147 1.83 -13.51 -18.73
CA GLY A 147 0.78 -14.48 -19.06
C GLY A 147 1.21 -15.68 -19.91
N SER A 148 2.46 -15.79 -20.34
CA SER A 148 2.98 -16.99 -21.01
C SER A 148 4.51 -16.94 -21.16
N GLY A 149 5.21 -17.49 -20.22
CA GLY A 149 6.56 -18.05 -20.33
C GLY A 149 7.58 -17.26 -21.13
N ASP A 150 8.16 -16.30 -20.64
CA ASP A 150 9.36 -15.50 -20.91
C ASP A 150 9.05 -14.02 -20.60
N GLY A 151 9.57 -13.50 -19.52
CA GLY A 151 9.48 -12.08 -19.20
C GLY A 151 8.83 -11.73 -17.87
N GLU A 152 8.71 -12.68 -16.93
CA GLU A 152 8.39 -12.34 -15.55
C GLU A 152 9.47 -11.41 -15.01
N SER A 153 9.08 -10.30 -14.46
CA SER A 153 10.02 -9.37 -13.84
C SER A 153 9.50 -8.88 -12.50
N THR A 154 10.43 -8.58 -11.62
CA THR A 154 10.13 -7.99 -10.31
C THR A 154 10.89 -6.70 -10.18
N THR A 155 10.20 -5.61 -9.86
CA THR A 155 10.83 -4.32 -9.60
C THR A 155 10.74 -3.99 -8.12
N VAL A 156 11.87 -3.63 -7.54
CA VAL A 156 11.98 -3.08 -6.19
C VAL A 156 12.13 -1.57 -6.31
N TRP A 157 11.29 -0.87 -5.58
CA TRP A 157 11.20 0.58 -5.54
C TRP A 157 11.63 1.11 -4.19
N SER A 158 12.39 2.20 -4.17
CA SER A 158 12.63 3.03 -3.00
C SER A 158 12.05 4.41 -3.26
N ILE A 159 11.11 4.83 -2.43
CA ILE A 159 10.42 6.12 -2.56
C ILE A 159 10.69 6.94 -1.31
N ASN A 160 11.20 8.15 -1.49
CA ASN A 160 11.50 9.09 -0.43
C ASN A 160 10.25 9.58 0.30
N SER A 161 10.43 10.04 1.51
CA SER A 161 9.39 10.65 2.36
C SER A 161 8.67 11.82 1.67
N ASP A 162 9.35 12.56 0.81
CA ASP A 162 8.85 13.72 0.05
C ASP A 162 8.13 13.35 -1.26
N HIS A 163 7.70 12.10 -1.41
CA HIS A 163 6.97 11.62 -2.60
C HIS A 163 7.81 11.57 -3.89
N THR A 164 9.13 11.47 -3.79
CA THR A 164 10.03 11.34 -4.95
C THR A 164 10.63 9.95 -5.05
N LEU A 165 10.99 9.52 -6.25
CA LEU A 165 11.74 8.29 -6.45
C LEU A 165 13.18 8.48 -5.97
N ASP A 166 13.62 7.61 -5.07
CA ASP A 166 15.02 7.48 -4.72
C ASP A 166 15.73 6.58 -5.76
N TRP A 167 15.36 5.32 -5.84
CA TRP A 167 15.82 4.38 -6.86
C TRP A 167 14.81 3.28 -7.16
N GLU A 168 15.02 2.62 -8.29
CA GLU A 168 14.33 1.39 -8.67
C GLU A 168 15.31 0.38 -9.25
N THR A 169 15.01 -0.90 -9.10
CA THR A 169 15.79 -1.98 -9.71
C THR A 169 14.88 -3.11 -10.15
N THR A 170 14.98 -3.48 -11.42
CA THR A 170 14.23 -4.58 -12.01
C THR A 170 15.07 -5.83 -12.11
N TYR A 171 14.51 -6.95 -11.72
CA TYR A 171 15.07 -8.28 -11.83
C TYR A 171 14.23 -9.09 -12.81
N ASP A 172 14.81 -9.42 -13.95
CA ASP A 172 14.21 -10.32 -14.94
C ASP A 172 14.45 -11.76 -14.52
N GLN A 173 13.43 -12.60 -14.64
CA GLN A 173 13.57 -14.04 -14.48
C GLN A 173 13.68 -14.65 -15.87
N ASP A 174 14.90 -15.11 -16.22
CA ASP A 174 15.20 -15.86 -17.45
C ASP A 174 14.73 -17.33 -17.36
#